data_af63f17f6aa897b69e0748a05b453a6b
#
_entry.id   af63f17f6aa897b69e0748a05b453a6b
#
_cell.length_a   1.000
_cell.length_b   1.000
_cell.length_c   1.000
_cell.angle_alpha   90.00
_cell.angle_beta   90.00
_cell.angle_gamma   90.00
#
_symmetry.space_group_name_H-M   'P 1'
#
loop_
_entity.id
_entity.type
_entity.pdbx_description
1 polymer ?
#
loop_
_entity_poly.entity_id
_entity_poly.type
_entity_poly.pdbx_seq_one_letter_code
_entity_poly.pdbx_strand_id
1 'polypeptide(L)'
;VKKQLLLLVGLVIAAQSFANNPFGNEWIHHNQQYFAVKIHESGMYRVSFATLQSAGMPVGTFDPRGFQVFFRGVEQPIFVRNEQTGLFRPGDFIEFFAERNDGQFDRELYGSEANHPNPAHSLFTDTATYYITWNHLLTNRRFTTETDVNFAGHTPAPFFWRTERMNFTSTYYLGEPNPFGATVAGYTRAQGWFDAAFTLGQTVTRTLPTPNPFTTGPPAQIELGFVSASNFAGANPDHHIQIRFAGLQIDTIFEGYDFIRINREVHPTQLNPAGTVFSFSSLNTLGSRASRNALSFISARYPHTWNLRNLGQLRLELPPAAGTKTLVEFTNFNAAPTDTVWIYDLGNSRRIPVVRSGDIFRALIPGAGQSRQLFLTSSARTVNIPRVHPVSTNPLHFARFRNFSD
;
A
#
# COMPACT_ATOMS: atom_id res chain seq x y z
N VAL A 1 28.12 -43.07 21.67
CA VAL A 1 26.64 -43.06 21.60
C VAL A 1 26.12 -41.64 21.70
N LYS A 2 26.48 -40.79 22.69
CA LYS A 2 26.00 -39.39 22.82
C LYS A 2 26.41 -38.47 21.66
N LYS A 3 27.62 -38.60 21.10
CA LYS A 3 28.07 -37.80 19.93
C LYS A 3 27.34 -38.22 18.63
N GLN A 4 27.04 -39.49 18.46
CA GLN A 4 26.29 -40.00 17.31
C GLN A 4 24.81 -39.58 17.38
N LEU A 5 24.21 -39.53 18.58
CA LEU A 5 22.84 -39.06 18.78
C LEU A 5 22.71 -37.56 18.50
N LEU A 6 23.68 -36.76 18.90
CA LEU A 6 23.72 -35.32 18.58
C LEU A 6 23.89 -35.02 17.07
N LEU A 7 24.65 -35.89 16.36
CA LEU A 7 24.79 -35.75 14.90
C LEU A 7 23.48 -36.13 14.18
N LEU A 8 22.77 -37.16 14.66
CA LEU A 8 21.49 -37.58 14.11
C LEU A 8 20.40 -36.52 14.33
N VAL A 9 20.33 -35.91 15.52
CA VAL A 9 19.41 -34.82 15.84
C VAL A 9 19.73 -33.58 15.00
N GLY A 10 21.01 -33.24 14.82
CA GLY A 10 21.44 -32.15 13.94
C GLY A 10 21.08 -32.36 12.46
N LEU A 11 21.17 -33.62 11.96
CA LEU A 11 20.78 -33.98 10.59
C LEU A 11 19.27 -33.92 10.37
N VAL A 12 18.47 -34.32 11.38
CA VAL A 12 17.00 -34.22 11.31
C VAL A 12 16.51 -32.77 11.34
N ILE A 13 17.17 -31.91 12.14
CA ILE A 13 16.85 -30.48 12.18
C ILE A 13 17.26 -29.78 10.86
N ALA A 14 18.43 -30.15 10.29
CA ALA A 14 18.87 -29.64 8.99
C ALA A 14 17.96 -30.14 7.84
N ALA A 15 17.48 -31.39 7.89
CA ALA A 15 16.55 -31.91 6.88
C ALA A 15 15.18 -31.22 6.93
N GLN A 16 14.72 -30.81 8.11
CA GLN A 16 13.48 -30.02 8.22
C GLN A 16 13.63 -28.59 7.68
N SER A 17 14.84 -28.00 7.73
CA SER A 17 15.10 -26.66 7.20
C SER A 17 15.13 -26.61 5.67
N PHE A 18 15.31 -27.74 4.98
CA PHE A 18 15.30 -27.80 3.51
C PHE A 18 13.94 -28.21 2.90
N ALA A 19 12.95 -28.57 3.74
CA ALA A 19 11.67 -29.09 3.27
C ALA A 19 10.57 -28.01 3.09
N ASN A 20 10.84 -26.76 3.43
CA ASN A 20 9.87 -25.67 3.32
C ASN A 20 10.40 -24.55 2.43
N ASN A 21 10.34 -24.76 1.11
CA ASN A 21 10.24 -23.62 0.19
C ASN A 21 8.73 -23.40 0.01
N PRO A 22 8.09 -22.42 0.68
CA PRO A 22 6.67 -22.17 0.52
C PRO A 22 6.42 -21.75 -0.91
N PHE A 23 5.51 -22.43 -1.60
CA PHE A 23 5.10 -22.08 -2.96
C PHE A 23 4.17 -20.86 -2.99
N GLY A 24 3.82 -20.33 -1.81
CA GLY A 24 2.90 -19.19 -1.67
C GLY A 24 1.41 -19.57 -1.82
N ASN A 25 1.10 -20.85 -1.90
CA ASN A 25 -0.26 -21.37 -2.03
C ASN A 25 -0.70 -22.30 -0.87
N GLU A 26 0.10 -22.42 0.18
CA GLU A 26 -0.15 -23.28 1.35
C GLU A 26 -1.39 -22.85 2.14
N TRP A 27 -1.83 -21.60 1.98
CA TRP A 27 -3.07 -21.08 2.56
C TRP A 27 -4.34 -21.64 1.89
N ILE A 28 -4.21 -22.28 0.71
CA ILE A 28 -5.34 -22.84 -0.04
C ILE A 28 -5.68 -24.23 0.50
N HIS A 29 -6.85 -24.36 1.11
CA HIS A 29 -7.40 -25.63 1.53
C HIS A 29 -8.33 -26.15 0.44
N HIS A 30 -7.94 -27.21 -0.27
CA HIS A 30 -8.68 -27.73 -1.44
C HIS A 30 -10.11 -28.21 -1.13
N ASN A 31 -10.43 -28.44 0.14
CA ASN A 31 -11.76 -28.83 0.61
C ASN A 31 -12.66 -27.61 0.95
N GLN A 32 -12.13 -26.40 0.82
CA GLN A 32 -12.87 -25.17 1.05
C GLN A 32 -13.26 -24.55 -0.29
N GLN A 33 -14.41 -23.88 -0.31
CA GLN A 33 -14.83 -23.04 -1.44
C GLN A 33 -14.38 -21.60 -1.22
N TYR A 34 -13.85 -20.97 -2.27
CA TYR A 34 -13.37 -19.60 -2.25
C TYR A 34 -14.20 -18.73 -3.18
N PHE A 35 -14.35 -17.45 -2.80
CA PHE A 35 -15.03 -16.43 -3.58
C PHE A 35 -14.11 -15.24 -3.77
N ALA A 36 -13.81 -14.91 -5.02
CA ALA A 36 -12.94 -13.81 -5.37
C ALA A 36 -13.66 -12.46 -5.36
N VAL A 37 -12.99 -11.45 -4.80
CA VAL A 37 -13.39 -10.04 -4.82
C VAL A 37 -12.29 -9.24 -5.50
N LYS A 38 -12.64 -8.42 -6.49
CA LYS A 38 -11.71 -7.54 -7.20
C LYS A 38 -11.74 -6.15 -6.58
N ILE A 39 -10.56 -5.64 -6.24
CA ILE A 39 -10.35 -4.37 -5.54
C ILE A 39 -9.44 -3.48 -6.39
N HIS A 40 -9.93 -2.29 -6.75
CA HIS A 40 -9.22 -1.30 -7.57
C HIS A 40 -8.70 -0.11 -6.76
N GLU A 41 -9.30 0.16 -5.61
CA GLU A 41 -8.94 1.26 -4.73
C GLU A 41 -8.76 0.76 -3.30
N SER A 42 -7.84 1.39 -2.55
CA SER A 42 -7.65 1.05 -1.13
C SER A 42 -8.73 1.70 -0.27
N GLY A 43 -9.33 0.92 0.65
CA GLY A 43 -10.41 1.42 1.52
C GLY A 43 -11.11 0.34 2.32
N MET A 44 -12.21 0.71 2.98
CA MET A 44 -13.09 -0.23 3.67
C MET A 44 -14.13 -0.78 2.73
N TYR A 45 -14.28 -2.10 2.73
CA TYR A 45 -15.20 -2.84 1.90
C TYR A 45 -16.17 -3.66 2.75
N ARG A 46 -17.42 -3.74 2.25
CA ARG A 46 -18.49 -4.51 2.88
C ARG A 46 -19.07 -5.50 1.89
N VAL A 47 -19.25 -6.74 2.34
CA VAL A 47 -19.96 -7.78 1.59
C VAL A 47 -21.17 -8.23 2.40
N SER A 48 -22.36 -8.05 1.85
CA SER A 48 -23.61 -8.35 2.53
C SER A 48 -23.95 -9.85 2.49
N PHE A 49 -24.81 -10.29 3.41
CA PHE A 49 -25.44 -11.60 3.36
C PHE A 49 -26.02 -11.90 1.95
N ALA A 50 -26.79 -10.95 1.39
CA ALA A 50 -27.42 -11.13 0.09
C ALA A 50 -26.40 -11.32 -1.05
N THR A 51 -25.29 -10.57 -1.02
CA THR A 51 -24.21 -10.71 -2.02
C THR A 51 -23.56 -12.09 -1.96
N LEU A 52 -23.26 -12.58 -0.76
CA LEU A 52 -22.67 -13.91 -0.58
C LEU A 52 -23.63 -15.04 -0.97
N GLN A 53 -24.89 -14.92 -0.57
CA GLN A 53 -25.94 -15.87 -0.91
C GLN A 53 -26.15 -15.94 -2.44
N SER A 54 -26.19 -14.80 -3.11
CA SER A 54 -26.37 -14.72 -4.57
C SER A 54 -25.23 -15.35 -5.34
N ALA A 55 -24.03 -15.40 -4.74
CA ALA A 55 -22.86 -16.07 -5.32
C ALA A 55 -22.83 -17.58 -5.06
N GLY A 56 -23.82 -18.13 -4.33
CA GLY A 56 -23.89 -19.54 -3.99
C GLY A 56 -23.16 -19.94 -2.72
N MET A 57 -22.71 -18.98 -1.89
CA MET A 57 -22.17 -19.30 -0.58
C MET A 57 -23.29 -19.79 0.34
N PRO A 58 -23.12 -20.91 1.07
CA PRO A 58 -24.16 -21.45 1.94
C PRO A 58 -24.29 -20.69 3.26
N VAL A 59 -24.45 -19.36 3.15
CA VAL A 59 -24.61 -18.47 4.31
C VAL A 59 -25.83 -18.85 5.13
N GLY A 60 -25.71 -18.78 6.46
CA GLY A 60 -26.75 -19.25 7.39
C GLY A 60 -26.67 -20.74 7.75
N THR A 61 -25.78 -21.53 7.11
CA THR A 61 -25.57 -22.96 7.44
C THR A 61 -24.32 -23.20 8.30
N PHE A 62 -23.49 -22.22 8.48
CA PHE A 62 -22.26 -22.27 9.31
C PHE A 62 -22.18 -21.06 10.25
N ASP A 63 -21.39 -21.22 11.29
CA ASP A 63 -21.15 -20.15 12.26
C ASP A 63 -20.38 -19.00 11.60
N PRO A 64 -20.87 -17.73 11.69
CA PRO A 64 -20.20 -16.57 11.07
C PRO A 64 -18.79 -16.31 11.60
N ARG A 65 -18.42 -16.85 12.76
CA ARG A 65 -17.04 -16.82 13.26
C ARG A 65 -16.08 -17.65 12.38
N GLY A 66 -16.63 -18.52 11.53
CA GLY A 66 -15.88 -19.28 10.51
C GLY A 66 -15.39 -18.45 9.32
N PHE A 67 -15.95 -17.27 9.05
CA PHE A 67 -15.53 -16.45 7.92
C PHE A 67 -14.05 -16.07 7.97
N GLN A 68 -13.40 -16.14 6.80
CA GLN A 68 -12.03 -15.71 6.54
C GLN A 68 -11.95 -14.90 5.25
N VAL A 69 -11.04 -13.93 5.23
CA VAL A 69 -10.66 -13.19 4.02
C VAL A 69 -9.16 -13.29 3.85
N PHE A 70 -8.70 -13.65 2.65
CA PHE A 70 -7.28 -13.77 2.34
C PHE A 70 -6.85 -12.75 1.29
N PHE A 71 -5.66 -12.21 1.47
CA PHE A 71 -4.95 -11.41 0.49
C PHE A 71 -3.49 -11.83 0.43
N ARG A 72 -2.99 -12.18 -0.76
CA ARG A 72 -1.61 -12.64 -0.98
C ARG A 72 -1.21 -13.77 -0.02
N GLY A 73 -2.13 -14.70 0.23
CA GLY A 73 -1.89 -15.84 1.13
C GLY A 73 -2.00 -15.55 2.62
N VAL A 74 -2.22 -14.29 3.00
CA VAL A 74 -2.32 -13.89 4.40
C VAL A 74 -3.78 -13.63 4.77
N GLU A 75 -4.26 -14.25 5.87
CA GLU A 75 -5.58 -13.98 6.41
C GLU A 75 -5.67 -12.52 6.90
N GLN A 76 -6.69 -11.80 6.46
CA GLN A 76 -6.94 -10.40 6.81
C GLN A 76 -7.88 -10.32 8.01
N PRO A 77 -7.70 -9.33 8.90
CA PRO A 77 -8.67 -9.08 9.96
C PRO A 77 -9.99 -8.56 9.36
N ILE A 78 -11.10 -9.12 9.80
CA ILE A 78 -12.43 -8.71 9.37
C ILE A 78 -13.32 -8.34 10.55
N PHE A 79 -14.34 -7.57 10.31
CA PHE A 79 -15.46 -7.40 11.20
C PHE A 79 -16.67 -8.15 10.64
N VAL A 80 -17.33 -8.95 11.44
CA VAL A 80 -18.56 -9.64 11.08
C VAL A 80 -19.69 -9.14 11.96
N ARG A 81 -20.73 -8.56 11.34
CA ARG A 81 -21.88 -8.07 12.08
C ARG A 81 -22.64 -9.23 12.72
N ASN A 82 -22.99 -9.08 14.02
CA ASN A 82 -23.76 -10.04 14.80
C ASN A 82 -23.14 -11.44 14.93
N GLU A 83 -21.81 -11.62 14.67
CA GLU A 83 -21.17 -12.94 14.73
C GLU A 83 -21.37 -13.68 16.05
N GLN A 84 -21.54 -12.93 17.16
CA GLN A 84 -21.76 -13.51 18.51
C GLN A 84 -23.05 -14.30 18.63
N THR A 85 -24.00 -14.11 17.72
CA THR A 85 -25.27 -14.86 17.71
C THR A 85 -25.11 -16.30 17.18
N GLY A 86 -23.95 -16.63 16.56
CA GLY A 86 -23.71 -17.88 15.88
C GLY A 86 -24.48 -18.07 14.57
N LEU A 87 -25.22 -17.03 14.13
CA LEU A 87 -26.03 -17.08 12.92
C LEU A 87 -25.79 -15.83 12.06
N PHE A 88 -25.54 -16.05 10.78
CA PHE A 88 -25.43 -14.98 9.79
C PHE A 88 -26.76 -14.88 9.03
N ARG A 89 -27.40 -13.71 9.06
CA ARG A 89 -28.79 -13.49 8.64
C ARG A 89 -28.92 -12.36 7.62
N PRO A 90 -30.05 -12.24 6.89
CA PRO A 90 -30.34 -11.05 6.10
C PRO A 90 -30.15 -9.76 6.90
N GLY A 91 -29.37 -8.83 6.33
CA GLY A 91 -28.96 -7.59 6.98
C GLY A 91 -27.57 -7.64 7.66
N ASP A 92 -27.00 -8.83 7.85
CA ASP A 92 -25.62 -8.96 8.30
C ASP A 92 -24.62 -8.79 7.13
N PHE A 93 -23.37 -8.51 7.50
CA PHE A 93 -22.30 -8.27 6.54
C PHE A 93 -20.93 -8.57 7.17
N ILE A 94 -19.96 -8.77 6.31
CA ILE A 94 -18.55 -8.74 6.66
C ILE A 94 -17.92 -7.44 6.16
N GLU A 95 -17.01 -6.86 6.93
CA GLU A 95 -16.21 -5.69 6.55
C GLU A 95 -14.72 -5.98 6.72
N PHE A 96 -13.93 -5.49 5.77
CA PHE A 96 -12.48 -5.60 5.82
C PHE A 96 -11.83 -4.40 5.12
N PHE A 97 -10.61 -4.08 5.54
CA PHE A 97 -9.77 -3.14 4.82
C PHE A 97 -9.11 -3.87 3.64
N ALA A 98 -9.16 -3.27 2.48
CA ALA A 98 -8.49 -3.81 1.30
C ALA A 98 -7.60 -2.76 0.64
N GLU A 99 -6.47 -3.21 0.12
CA GLU A 99 -5.52 -2.43 -0.67
C GLU A 99 -5.60 -2.85 -2.13
N ARG A 100 -5.45 -1.87 -3.02
CA ARG A 100 -5.25 -2.15 -4.44
C ARG A 100 -3.91 -2.85 -4.67
N ASN A 101 -3.69 -3.37 -5.86
CA ASN A 101 -2.38 -3.90 -6.22
C ASN A 101 -1.35 -2.77 -6.31
N ASP A 102 -0.27 -2.90 -5.55
CA ASP A 102 0.85 -1.96 -5.46
C ASP A 102 2.09 -2.41 -6.25
N GLY A 103 2.01 -3.57 -6.95
CA GLY A 103 3.15 -4.13 -7.69
C GLY A 103 4.16 -4.88 -6.82
N GLN A 104 3.79 -5.31 -5.62
CA GLN A 104 4.71 -6.05 -4.74
C GLN A 104 5.35 -7.27 -5.42
N PHE A 105 4.59 -7.99 -6.24
CA PHE A 105 5.11 -9.17 -6.96
C PHE A 105 6.02 -8.82 -8.15
N ASP A 106 5.99 -7.56 -8.61
CA ASP A 106 6.81 -7.13 -9.75
C ASP A 106 8.27 -6.93 -9.34
N ARG A 107 8.58 -6.85 -8.03
CA ARG A 107 9.93 -6.64 -7.50
C ARG A 107 10.93 -7.70 -7.97
N GLU A 108 10.49 -8.95 -8.04
CA GLU A 108 11.32 -10.07 -8.49
C GLU A 108 11.73 -9.93 -9.95
N LEU A 109 10.90 -9.30 -10.80
CA LEU A 109 11.18 -9.07 -12.21
C LEU A 109 12.38 -8.14 -12.42
N TYR A 110 12.62 -7.21 -11.48
CA TYR A 110 13.74 -6.27 -11.53
C TYR A 110 15.00 -6.80 -10.82
N GLY A 111 14.96 -8.01 -10.25
CA GLY A 111 16.07 -8.65 -9.56
C GLY A 111 16.41 -8.05 -8.18
N SER A 112 16.03 -6.80 -7.91
CA SER A 112 16.16 -6.16 -6.59
C SER A 112 15.15 -5.04 -6.43
N GLU A 113 14.84 -4.70 -5.16
CA GLU A 113 13.97 -3.56 -4.87
C GLU A 113 14.58 -2.21 -5.29
N ALA A 114 15.91 -2.10 -5.28
CA ALA A 114 16.61 -0.90 -5.70
C ALA A 114 16.40 -0.59 -7.19
N ASN A 115 16.23 -1.61 -8.01
CA ASN A 115 15.99 -1.49 -9.44
C ASN A 115 14.50 -1.29 -9.78
N HIS A 116 13.59 -1.51 -8.82
CA HIS A 116 12.16 -1.37 -9.03
C HIS A 116 11.78 0.11 -9.16
N PRO A 117 11.38 0.57 -10.35
CA PRO A 117 11.28 2.01 -10.60
C PRO A 117 10.07 2.67 -9.92
N ASN A 118 9.02 1.90 -9.58
CA ASN A 118 7.85 2.43 -8.89
C ASN A 118 7.25 1.40 -7.92
N PRO A 119 7.69 1.35 -6.65
CA PRO A 119 7.27 0.34 -5.68
C PRO A 119 5.81 0.48 -5.18
N ALA A 120 5.04 1.40 -5.75
CA ALA A 120 3.63 1.62 -5.42
C ALA A 120 2.69 1.52 -6.64
N HIS A 121 3.19 0.95 -7.75
CA HIS A 121 2.41 0.75 -8.98
C HIS A 121 2.83 -0.53 -9.67
N SER A 122 1.85 -1.37 -10.02
CA SER A 122 2.12 -2.62 -10.76
C SER A 122 2.30 -2.36 -12.25
N LEU A 123 3.19 -3.13 -12.88
CA LEU A 123 3.38 -3.14 -14.32
C LEU A 123 2.14 -3.61 -15.08
N PHE A 124 1.30 -4.45 -14.46
CA PHE A 124 0.26 -5.20 -15.16
C PHE A 124 -1.15 -4.73 -14.83
N THR A 125 -1.44 -4.47 -13.57
CA THR A 125 -2.79 -4.10 -13.12
C THR A 125 -2.77 -3.47 -11.73
N ASP A 126 -3.66 -2.52 -11.49
CA ASP A 126 -3.93 -1.94 -10.18
C ASP A 126 -4.90 -2.79 -9.35
N THR A 127 -5.47 -3.83 -9.97
CA THR A 127 -6.50 -4.67 -9.36
C THR A 127 -5.88 -5.74 -8.45
N ALA A 128 -6.23 -5.69 -7.18
CA ALA A 128 -5.98 -6.76 -6.22
C ALA A 128 -7.13 -7.77 -6.18
N THR A 129 -6.83 -9.03 -5.90
CA THR A 129 -7.84 -10.06 -5.68
C THR A 129 -7.80 -10.52 -4.24
N TYR A 130 -8.93 -10.39 -3.54
CA TYR A 130 -9.17 -10.92 -2.22
C TYR A 130 -10.03 -12.16 -2.33
N TYR A 131 -9.86 -13.10 -1.39
CA TYR A 131 -10.60 -14.36 -1.39
C TYR A 131 -11.36 -14.51 -0.08
N ILE A 132 -12.67 -14.69 -0.17
CA ILE A 132 -13.55 -14.96 0.97
C ILE A 132 -13.81 -16.46 1.03
N THR A 133 -13.72 -17.04 2.21
CA THR A 133 -14.02 -18.45 2.50
C THR A 133 -14.54 -18.60 3.92
N TRP A 134 -14.77 -19.82 4.36
CA TRP A 134 -15.12 -20.14 5.74
C TRP A 134 -14.51 -21.49 6.15
N ASN A 135 -14.31 -21.66 7.45
CA ASN A 135 -13.87 -22.90 8.06
C ASN A 135 -14.72 -23.20 9.31
N HIS A 136 -14.42 -24.29 10.00
CA HIS A 136 -15.09 -24.68 11.26
C HIS A 136 -14.36 -24.19 12.50
N LEU A 137 -13.24 -23.47 12.35
CA LEU A 137 -12.51 -22.85 13.45
C LEU A 137 -13.19 -21.54 13.83
N LEU A 138 -13.19 -21.21 15.12
CA LEU A 138 -13.85 -20.01 15.64
C LEU A 138 -12.83 -18.94 16.07
N THR A 139 -11.55 -19.13 15.70
CA THR A 139 -10.41 -18.27 16.09
C THR A 139 -9.78 -17.54 14.91
N ASN A 140 -10.58 -17.28 13.87
CA ASN A 140 -10.14 -16.54 12.68
C ASN A 140 -9.84 -15.06 12.99
N ARG A 141 -9.06 -14.41 12.16
CA ARG A 141 -8.64 -13.02 12.40
C ARG A 141 -9.81 -12.05 12.38
N ARG A 142 -9.88 -11.22 13.43
CA ARG A 142 -10.95 -10.23 13.62
C ARG A 142 -10.37 -8.86 13.97
N PHE A 143 -11.09 -7.82 13.57
CA PHE A 143 -10.92 -6.51 14.18
C PHE A 143 -11.55 -6.53 15.59
N THR A 144 -10.71 -6.40 16.61
CA THR A 144 -11.19 -6.20 17.98
C THR A 144 -11.69 -4.77 18.14
N THR A 145 -12.92 -4.60 18.62
CA THR A 145 -13.48 -3.28 18.86
C THR A 145 -12.96 -2.70 20.18
N GLU A 146 -12.34 -1.52 20.12
CA GLU A 146 -11.99 -0.73 21.30
C GLU A 146 -13.28 -0.11 21.89
N THR A 147 -13.40 -0.13 23.20
CA THR A 147 -14.59 0.37 23.89
C THR A 147 -14.32 1.58 24.77
N ASP A 148 -13.03 1.89 25.03
CA ASP A 148 -12.67 3.02 25.88
C ASP A 148 -12.83 4.35 25.13
N VAL A 149 -13.71 5.19 25.66
CA VAL A 149 -13.98 6.54 25.17
C VAL A 149 -13.80 7.59 26.27
N ASN A 150 -13.06 7.26 27.32
CA ASN A 150 -12.73 8.20 28.38
C ASN A 150 -11.49 9.01 28.03
N PHE A 151 -11.67 10.19 27.50
CA PHE A 151 -10.60 11.08 27.07
C PHE A 151 -9.92 11.87 28.19
N ALA A 152 -10.42 11.79 29.43
CA ALA A 152 -9.89 12.55 30.56
C ALA A 152 -8.43 12.13 30.86
N GLY A 153 -7.58 13.11 31.10
CA GLY A 153 -6.15 12.88 31.41
C GLY A 153 -5.27 12.56 30.21
N HIS A 154 -5.82 12.52 28.99
CA HIS A 154 -5.03 12.32 27.76
C HIS A 154 -4.79 13.65 27.04
N THR A 155 -3.54 13.87 26.61
CA THR A 155 -3.16 15.01 25.76
C THR A 155 -3.25 14.59 24.29
N PRO A 156 -3.90 15.41 23.43
CA PRO A 156 -3.96 15.10 22.00
C PRO A 156 -2.58 15.04 21.35
N ALA A 157 -2.39 14.08 20.44
CA ALA A 157 -1.19 14.01 19.62
C ALA A 157 -1.06 15.30 18.79
N PRO A 158 0.12 15.94 18.75
CA PRO A 158 0.29 17.23 18.07
C PRO A 158 0.17 17.13 16.54
N PHE A 159 0.55 16.02 15.96
CA PHE A 159 0.53 15.77 14.53
C PHE A 159 0.41 14.27 14.23
N PHE A 160 0.19 13.95 12.96
CA PHE A 160 0.37 12.61 12.39
C PHE A 160 1.25 12.69 11.13
N TRP A 161 1.85 11.59 10.74
CA TRP A 161 2.55 11.48 9.47
C TRP A 161 1.55 11.23 8.34
N ARG A 162 1.58 12.10 7.35
CA ARG A 162 0.86 11.96 6.10
C ARG A 162 1.83 11.67 4.96
N THR A 163 1.47 10.72 4.11
CA THR A 163 2.19 10.46 2.87
C THR A 163 1.33 10.85 1.69
N GLU A 164 1.83 11.79 0.90
CA GLU A 164 1.30 12.11 -0.42
C GLU A 164 2.22 11.53 -1.47
N ARG A 165 1.63 10.96 -2.52
CA ARG A 165 2.39 10.35 -3.61
C ARG A 165 1.72 10.61 -4.94
N MET A 166 2.52 10.95 -5.93
CA MET A 166 2.15 11.08 -7.33
C MET A 166 2.94 10.03 -8.12
N ASN A 167 2.24 9.11 -8.77
CA ASN A 167 2.82 8.12 -9.67
C ASN A 167 2.58 8.57 -11.12
N PHE A 168 3.57 8.37 -11.97
CA PHE A 168 3.53 8.71 -13.38
C PHE A 168 3.53 7.42 -14.20
N THR A 169 2.45 7.16 -14.94
CA THR A 169 2.20 5.87 -15.58
C THR A 169 1.56 6.03 -16.96
N SER A 170 1.83 7.17 -17.63
CA SER A 170 1.20 7.50 -18.91
C SER A 170 1.85 6.79 -20.11
N THR A 171 3.13 6.42 -19.99
CA THR A 171 3.93 5.88 -21.09
C THR A 171 4.73 4.68 -20.62
N TYR A 172 4.68 3.58 -21.39
CA TYR A 172 5.54 2.42 -21.16
C TYR A 172 6.84 2.57 -21.92
N TYR A 173 7.96 2.37 -21.23
CA TYR A 173 9.31 2.39 -21.79
C TYR A 173 9.86 0.96 -21.83
N LEU A 174 10.46 0.61 -22.96
CA LEU A 174 11.00 -0.73 -23.21
C LEU A 174 12.32 -1.00 -22.48
N GLY A 175 12.92 0.04 -21.88
CA GLY A 175 14.20 -0.07 -21.19
C GLY A 175 15.40 -0.08 -22.14
N GLU A 176 16.57 -0.42 -21.59
CA GLU A 176 17.82 -0.49 -22.32
C GLU A 176 17.76 -1.60 -23.39
N PRO A 177 17.98 -1.29 -24.68
CA PRO A 177 18.03 -2.29 -25.73
C PRO A 177 19.34 -3.10 -25.64
N ASN A 178 19.38 -4.27 -26.29
CA ASN A 178 20.62 -4.99 -26.49
C ASN A 178 21.56 -4.23 -27.45
N PRO A 179 22.84 -4.66 -27.61
CA PRO A 179 23.78 -4.00 -28.51
C PRO A 179 23.35 -3.92 -29.97
N PHE A 180 22.36 -4.69 -30.40
CA PHE A 180 21.79 -4.66 -31.75
C PHE A 180 20.52 -3.78 -31.83
N GLY A 181 20.17 -3.05 -30.77
CA GLY A 181 18.99 -2.17 -30.71
C GLY A 181 17.66 -2.89 -30.51
N ALA A 182 17.67 -4.20 -30.26
CA ALA A 182 16.46 -4.97 -30.00
C ALA A 182 16.13 -5.05 -28.48
N THR A 183 14.85 -5.16 -28.13
CA THR A 183 14.43 -5.46 -26.76
C THR A 183 14.88 -6.86 -26.35
N VAL A 184 15.16 -7.04 -25.06
CA VAL A 184 15.48 -8.34 -24.46
C VAL A 184 14.27 -8.93 -23.78
N ALA A 185 14.26 -10.24 -23.58
CA ALA A 185 13.13 -10.94 -22.96
C ALA A 185 12.97 -10.63 -21.44
N GLY A 186 14.09 -10.36 -20.76
CA GLY A 186 14.09 -9.96 -19.36
C GLY A 186 13.88 -8.46 -19.16
N TYR A 187 13.53 -8.04 -17.95
CA TYR A 187 13.44 -6.63 -17.60
C TYR A 187 14.84 -5.99 -17.59
N THR A 188 14.92 -4.80 -18.15
CA THR A 188 16.17 -4.04 -18.28
C THR A 188 16.08 -2.71 -17.53
N ARG A 189 17.22 -2.01 -17.46
CA ARG A 189 17.28 -0.67 -16.88
C ARG A 189 16.30 0.27 -17.58
N ALA A 190 15.65 1.15 -16.83
CA ALA A 190 14.67 2.11 -17.32
C ALA A 190 13.44 1.51 -18.02
N GLN A 191 13.16 0.23 -17.83
CA GLN A 191 11.91 -0.39 -18.30
C GLN A 191 10.77 -0.19 -17.29
N GLY A 192 9.56 0.14 -17.76
CA GLY A 192 8.38 0.29 -16.94
C GLY A 192 7.46 1.43 -17.37
N TRP A 193 6.51 1.77 -16.51
CA TRP A 193 5.58 2.88 -16.69
C TRP A 193 6.13 4.16 -16.09
N PHE A 194 6.15 5.23 -16.89
CA PHE A 194 6.65 6.56 -16.50
C PHE A 194 5.79 7.67 -17.09
N ASP A 195 6.18 8.90 -16.83
CA ASP A 195 5.60 10.08 -17.47
C ASP A 195 5.99 10.19 -18.95
N ALA A 196 5.40 11.16 -19.65
CA ALA A 196 5.92 11.59 -20.94
C ALA A 196 7.37 12.07 -20.79
N ALA A 197 8.20 11.78 -21.80
CA ALA A 197 9.61 12.15 -21.76
C ALA A 197 9.80 13.67 -21.83
N PHE A 198 10.83 14.15 -21.13
CA PHE A 198 11.45 15.45 -21.35
C PHE A 198 12.88 15.25 -21.83
N THR A 199 13.32 16.13 -22.73
CA THR A 199 14.60 15.98 -23.44
C THR A 199 15.56 17.11 -23.11
N LEU A 200 16.77 17.01 -23.67
CA LEU A 200 17.84 17.97 -23.49
C LEU A 200 17.36 19.42 -23.67
N GLY A 201 17.66 20.28 -22.71
CA GLY A 201 17.25 21.69 -22.65
C GLY A 201 15.83 21.93 -22.17
N GLN A 202 15.03 20.90 -21.94
CA GLN A 202 13.66 21.02 -21.42
C GLN A 202 13.61 21.02 -19.90
N THR A 203 12.59 21.70 -19.38
CA THR A 203 12.21 21.69 -17.97
C THR A 203 10.76 21.26 -17.85
N VAL A 204 10.49 20.32 -16.97
CA VAL A 204 9.13 19.91 -16.59
C VAL A 204 8.87 20.20 -15.12
N THR A 205 7.64 20.54 -14.78
CA THR A 205 7.23 20.81 -13.40
C THR A 205 6.07 19.92 -13.00
N ARG A 206 6.03 19.54 -11.72
CA ARG A 206 4.92 18.81 -11.10
C ARG A 206 4.64 19.41 -9.73
N THR A 207 3.38 19.46 -9.37
CA THR A 207 2.94 20.00 -8.08
C THR A 207 2.35 18.87 -7.24
N LEU A 208 3.05 18.49 -6.17
CA LEU A 208 2.56 17.52 -5.20
C LEU A 208 1.73 18.26 -4.14
N PRO A 209 0.46 17.88 -3.88
CA PRO A 209 -0.30 18.43 -2.78
C PRO A 209 0.39 18.16 -1.43
N THR A 210 0.65 19.19 -0.66
CA THR A 210 1.25 19.08 0.69
C THR A 210 0.45 19.95 1.67
N PRO A 211 -0.88 19.71 1.82
CA PRO A 211 -1.72 20.53 2.68
C PRO A 211 -1.37 20.45 4.15
N ASN A 212 -1.64 21.52 4.88
CA ASN A 212 -1.57 21.62 6.34
C ASN A 212 -0.34 20.98 7.00
N PRO A 213 0.89 21.25 6.53
CA PRO A 213 2.08 20.75 7.21
C PRO A 213 2.13 21.28 8.65
N PHE A 214 2.49 20.44 9.60
CA PHE A 214 2.74 20.84 10.98
C PHE A 214 4.14 21.43 11.07
N THR A 215 4.24 22.75 11.02
CA THR A 215 5.47 23.50 10.77
C THR A 215 6.51 23.41 11.89
N THR A 216 6.11 23.04 13.11
CA THR A 216 7.00 22.83 14.24
C THR A 216 7.36 21.35 14.45
N GLY A 217 6.95 20.49 13.52
CA GLY A 217 7.18 19.06 13.55
C GLY A 217 8.56 18.66 13.06
N PRO A 218 8.85 17.36 13.08
CA PRO A 218 10.09 16.80 12.53
C PRO A 218 10.19 17.00 11.00
N PRO A 219 11.41 16.89 10.42
CA PRO A 219 11.63 17.03 8.98
C PRO A 219 10.73 16.11 8.15
N ALA A 220 10.24 16.64 7.03
CA ALA A 220 9.54 15.88 6.01
C ALA A 220 10.52 15.10 5.15
N GLN A 221 10.16 13.89 4.76
CA GLN A 221 10.93 13.01 3.89
C GLN A 221 10.39 13.09 2.47
N ILE A 222 11.21 13.55 1.54
CA ILE A 222 10.90 13.62 0.12
C ILE A 222 11.62 12.50 -0.60
N GLU A 223 10.86 11.71 -1.33
CA GLU A 223 11.40 10.67 -2.20
C GLU A 223 10.89 10.91 -3.62
N LEU A 224 11.79 10.84 -4.59
CA LEU A 224 11.44 10.93 -6.00
C LEU A 224 12.26 9.95 -6.83
N GLY A 225 11.65 9.50 -7.93
CA GLY A 225 12.26 8.60 -8.89
C GLY A 225 12.05 9.07 -10.31
N PHE A 226 13.07 8.94 -11.15
CA PHE A 226 13.01 9.19 -12.58
C PHE A 226 13.97 8.26 -13.31
N VAL A 227 13.76 8.09 -14.61
CA VAL A 227 14.62 7.26 -15.48
C VAL A 227 15.23 8.12 -16.58
N SER A 228 16.39 7.68 -17.06
CA SER A 228 16.84 8.02 -18.41
C SER A 228 16.48 6.91 -19.39
N ALA A 229 16.13 7.28 -20.59
CA ALA A 229 15.70 6.38 -21.66
C ALA A 229 16.47 6.66 -22.97
N SER A 230 17.73 7.01 -22.85
CA SER A 230 18.67 7.19 -23.95
C SER A 230 20.10 6.97 -23.48
N ASN A 231 20.99 6.73 -24.44
CA ASN A 231 22.44 6.69 -24.24
C ASN A 231 23.09 7.36 -25.48
N PHE A 232 23.89 8.39 -25.25
CA PHE A 232 24.60 9.10 -26.29
C PHE A 232 26.09 8.79 -26.26
N ALA A 233 26.54 7.86 -27.07
CA ALA A 233 27.93 7.38 -27.10
C ALA A 233 29.01 8.47 -27.34
N GLY A 234 28.59 9.70 -27.71
CA GLY A 234 29.51 10.84 -27.92
C GLY A 234 29.83 11.63 -26.68
N ALA A 235 29.24 11.32 -25.54
CA ALA A 235 29.54 11.92 -24.25
C ALA A 235 29.39 10.85 -23.15
N ASN A 236 30.30 10.87 -22.16
CA ASN A 236 30.26 9.99 -20.99
C ASN A 236 30.79 10.78 -19.79
N PRO A 237 29.95 11.12 -18.79
CA PRO A 237 28.48 10.88 -18.73
C PRO A 237 27.68 11.72 -19.74
N ASP A 238 26.46 11.26 -20.08
CA ASP A 238 25.60 11.87 -21.10
C ASP A 238 24.33 12.56 -20.57
N HIS A 239 24.01 12.38 -19.29
CA HIS A 239 22.86 12.99 -18.60
C HIS A 239 23.27 13.94 -17.49
N HIS A 240 22.72 15.18 -17.49
CA HIS A 240 22.78 16.13 -16.38
C HIS A 240 21.37 16.61 -16.04
N ILE A 241 20.81 16.15 -14.95
CA ILE A 241 19.47 16.52 -14.48
C ILE A 241 19.59 17.38 -13.25
N GLN A 242 19.05 18.61 -13.34
CA GLN A 242 18.90 19.51 -12.21
C GLN A 242 17.48 19.44 -11.67
N ILE A 243 17.33 19.23 -10.37
CA ILE A 243 16.05 19.11 -9.68
C ILE A 243 15.94 20.22 -8.65
N ARG A 244 14.79 20.92 -8.62
CA ARG A 244 14.51 21.98 -7.64
C ARG A 244 13.18 21.75 -6.98
N PHE A 245 13.14 21.82 -5.66
CA PHE A 245 11.93 21.77 -4.83
C PHE A 245 12.22 22.27 -3.42
N ALA A 246 11.23 22.87 -2.75
CA ALA A 246 11.31 23.27 -1.33
C ALA A 246 12.60 24.04 -0.97
N GLY A 247 13.08 24.90 -1.88
CA GLY A 247 14.31 25.67 -1.71
C GLY A 247 15.62 24.90 -1.95
N LEU A 248 15.55 23.60 -2.24
CA LEU A 248 16.71 22.76 -2.59
C LEU A 248 16.98 22.81 -4.09
N GLN A 249 18.26 22.68 -4.46
CA GLN A 249 18.72 22.36 -5.79
C GLN A 249 19.62 21.14 -5.71
N ILE A 250 19.41 20.16 -6.58
CA ILE A 250 20.16 18.93 -6.68
C ILE A 250 20.57 18.76 -8.13
N ASP A 251 21.86 18.54 -8.36
CA ASP A 251 22.40 18.22 -9.67
C ASP A 251 22.82 16.74 -9.67
N THR A 252 22.35 16.00 -10.67
CA THR A 252 22.60 14.57 -10.83
C THR A 252 23.16 14.32 -12.22
N ILE A 253 24.38 13.74 -12.27
CA ILE A 253 25.10 13.43 -13.51
C ILE A 253 25.32 11.93 -13.56
N PHE A 254 24.94 11.30 -14.69
CA PHE A 254 25.01 9.84 -14.85
C PHE A 254 25.06 9.47 -16.33
N GLU A 255 25.32 8.18 -16.61
CA GLU A 255 25.52 7.63 -17.95
C GLU A 255 24.38 6.71 -18.34
N GLY A 256 23.89 6.86 -19.58
CA GLY A 256 23.04 5.89 -20.27
C GLY A 256 21.69 5.64 -19.62
N TYR A 257 21.15 4.45 -19.82
CA TYR A 257 19.88 4.01 -19.24
C TYR A 257 20.04 3.72 -17.74
N ASP A 258 19.37 4.48 -16.90
CA ASP A 258 19.41 4.24 -15.46
C ASP A 258 18.13 4.67 -14.76
N PHE A 259 17.90 4.13 -13.55
CA PHE A 259 16.85 4.57 -12.64
C PHE A 259 17.49 5.32 -11.46
N ILE A 260 17.15 6.57 -11.33
CA ILE A 260 17.66 7.46 -10.29
C ILE A 260 16.61 7.65 -9.20
N ARG A 261 16.96 7.32 -7.96
CA ARG A 261 16.15 7.57 -6.77
C ARG A 261 16.84 8.59 -5.88
N ILE A 262 16.10 9.60 -5.46
CA ILE A 262 16.59 10.67 -4.60
C ILE A 262 15.74 10.73 -3.35
N ASN A 263 16.40 10.73 -2.18
CA ASN A 263 15.80 10.92 -0.87
C ASN A 263 16.38 12.17 -0.24
N ARG A 264 15.53 13.07 0.27
CA ARG A 264 15.94 14.29 0.97
C ARG A 264 14.99 14.58 2.12
N GLU A 265 15.56 15.19 3.14
CA GLU A 265 14.78 15.79 4.22
C GLU A 265 14.65 17.29 3.97
N VAL A 266 13.46 17.83 4.27
CA VAL A 266 13.18 19.27 4.22
C VAL A 266 12.41 19.65 5.48
N HIS A 267 12.65 20.87 5.96
CA HIS A 267 11.85 21.39 7.08
C HIS A 267 10.39 21.59 6.64
N PRO A 268 9.37 21.26 7.48
CA PRO A 268 7.97 21.38 7.08
C PRO A 268 7.53 22.79 6.63
N THR A 269 8.24 23.85 7.09
CA THR A 269 8.01 25.23 6.63
C THR A 269 8.38 25.47 5.17
N GLN A 270 9.16 24.59 4.56
CA GLN A 270 9.56 24.67 3.16
C GLN A 270 8.51 24.04 2.22
N LEU A 271 7.57 23.27 2.79
CA LEU A 271 6.45 22.72 2.05
C LEU A 271 5.39 23.82 1.82
N ASN A 272 4.88 23.89 0.60
CA ASN A 272 3.81 24.84 0.29
C ASN A 272 2.43 24.19 0.55
N PRO A 273 1.61 24.73 1.46
CA PRO A 273 0.26 24.19 1.74
C PRO A 273 -0.69 24.17 0.54
N ALA A 274 -0.45 25.00 -0.48
CA ALA A 274 -1.18 25.00 -1.74
C ALA A 274 -0.67 23.93 -2.73
N GLY A 275 0.50 23.33 -2.45
CA GLY A 275 1.18 22.34 -3.26
C GLY A 275 2.65 22.70 -3.46
N THR A 276 3.54 21.74 -3.17
CA THR A 276 4.98 21.88 -3.36
C THR A 276 5.34 21.58 -4.82
N VAL A 277 5.99 22.56 -5.46
CA VAL A 277 6.42 22.45 -6.87
C VAL A 277 7.77 21.76 -6.95
N PHE A 278 7.86 20.79 -7.83
CA PHE A 278 9.07 20.08 -8.23
C PHE A 278 9.39 20.41 -9.70
N SER A 279 10.62 20.83 -9.98
CA SER A 279 11.10 21.17 -11.31
C SER A 279 12.27 20.26 -11.69
N PHE A 280 12.23 19.69 -12.88
CA PHE A 280 13.27 18.79 -13.42
C PHE A 280 13.74 19.37 -14.76
N SER A 281 15.03 19.73 -14.86
CA SER A 281 15.63 20.31 -16.04
C SER A 281 16.73 19.40 -16.57
N SER A 282 16.68 19.04 -17.85
CA SER A 282 17.75 18.34 -18.54
C SER A 282 18.72 19.38 -19.11
N LEU A 283 19.91 19.50 -18.50
CA LEU A 283 20.87 20.54 -18.82
C LEU A 283 21.82 20.11 -19.96
N ASN A 284 22.15 21.04 -20.85
CA ASN A 284 23.11 20.82 -21.93
C ASN A 284 24.51 21.28 -21.50
N THR A 285 25.15 20.57 -20.59
CA THR A 285 26.47 20.95 -20.03
C THR A 285 27.58 19.94 -20.32
N LEU A 286 27.22 18.74 -20.84
CA LEU A 286 28.14 17.62 -21.00
C LEU A 286 28.52 17.36 -22.46
N GLY A 287 28.07 18.21 -23.39
CA GLY A 287 28.29 17.99 -24.84
C GLY A 287 27.44 16.86 -25.42
N SER A 288 26.54 16.27 -24.64
CA SER A 288 25.55 15.32 -25.14
C SER A 288 24.61 15.99 -26.13
N ARG A 289 24.23 15.25 -27.18
CA ARG A 289 23.23 15.68 -28.19
C ARG A 289 21.86 15.03 -27.95
N ALA A 290 21.78 14.08 -27.04
CA ALA A 290 20.55 13.38 -26.71
C ALA A 290 20.51 13.12 -25.20
N SER A 291 19.44 13.54 -24.55
CA SER A 291 19.12 13.17 -23.17
C SER A 291 17.61 13.08 -23.08
N ARG A 292 17.10 11.88 -22.87
CA ARG A 292 15.67 11.59 -22.76
C ARG A 292 15.39 11.03 -21.38
N ASN A 293 14.52 11.72 -20.62
CA ASN A 293 14.26 11.37 -19.23
C ASN A 293 12.75 11.35 -18.97
N ALA A 294 12.30 10.60 -17.96
CA ALA A 294 10.90 10.54 -17.58
C ALA A 294 10.72 10.32 -16.07
N LEU A 295 9.70 10.93 -15.49
CA LEU A 295 9.41 10.80 -14.08
C LEU A 295 8.72 9.45 -13.78
N SER A 296 9.07 8.84 -12.66
CA SER A 296 8.42 7.65 -12.12
C SER A 296 7.43 8.03 -11.01
N PHE A 297 7.90 8.69 -9.99
CA PHE A 297 7.07 9.14 -8.88
C PHE A 297 7.68 10.31 -8.12
N ILE A 298 6.82 11.01 -7.36
CA ILE A 298 7.20 11.97 -6.32
C ILE A 298 6.39 11.60 -5.07
N SER A 299 7.03 11.53 -3.91
CA SER A 299 6.42 11.23 -2.63
C SER A 299 6.92 12.18 -1.55
N ALA A 300 6.02 12.59 -0.65
CA ALA A 300 6.35 13.35 0.55
C ALA A 300 5.67 12.71 1.76
N ARG A 301 6.46 12.28 2.75
CA ARG A 301 5.99 11.89 4.07
C ARG A 301 6.31 13.03 5.03
N TYR A 302 5.28 13.70 5.55
CA TYR A 302 5.45 14.92 6.34
C TYR A 302 4.51 14.96 7.55
N PRO A 303 4.88 15.69 8.63
CA PRO A 303 4.00 15.90 9.76
C PRO A 303 2.82 16.80 9.35
N HIS A 304 1.60 16.35 9.60
CA HIS A 304 0.37 17.03 9.20
C HIS A 304 -0.45 17.39 10.44
N THR A 305 -1.09 18.55 10.43
CA THR A 305 -2.01 18.96 11.51
C THR A 305 -3.29 18.13 11.48
N TRP A 306 -4.04 18.16 12.58
CA TRP A 306 -5.32 17.43 12.70
C TRP A 306 -6.53 18.14 12.08
N ASN A 307 -6.31 19.15 11.23
CA ASN A 307 -7.34 19.70 10.35
C ASN A 307 -7.39 18.92 9.03
N LEU A 308 -8.42 18.11 8.83
CA LEU A 308 -8.49 17.14 7.73
C LEU A 308 -9.08 17.71 6.43
N ARG A 309 -9.35 19.02 6.36
CA ARG A 309 -9.78 19.73 5.13
C ARG A 309 -10.91 19.03 4.37
N ASN A 310 -11.92 18.57 5.10
CA ASN A 310 -13.11 17.91 4.54
C ASN A 310 -12.84 16.56 3.83
N LEU A 311 -11.77 15.85 4.21
CA LEU A 311 -11.56 14.47 3.78
C LEU A 311 -12.58 13.54 4.44
N GLY A 312 -13.10 12.58 3.72
CA GLY A 312 -14.04 11.56 4.23
C GLY A 312 -13.37 10.22 4.60
N GLN A 313 -12.10 10.07 4.22
CA GLN A 313 -11.24 8.95 4.61
C GLN A 313 -9.77 9.34 4.49
N LEU A 314 -8.91 8.71 5.29
CA LEU A 314 -7.49 9.01 5.29
C LEU A 314 -6.69 7.83 5.86
N ARG A 315 -5.62 7.42 5.17
CA ARG A 315 -4.56 6.60 5.75
C ARG A 315 -3.52 7.53 6.39
N LEU A 316 -3.15 7.24 7.61
CA LEU A 316 -2.19 8.04 8.37
C LEU A 316 -1.31 7.15 9.24
N GLU A 317 -0.17 7.68 9.62
CA GLU A 317 0.71 7.03 10.59
C GLU A 317 0.77 7.89 11.86
N LEU A 318 0.36 7.32 12.97
CA LEU A 318 0.47 7.96 14.28
C LEU A 318 1.85 7.68 14.86
N PRO A 319 2.66 8.70 15.19
CA PRO A 319 3.96 8.49 15.81
C PRO A 319 3.84 7.89 17.22
N PRO A 320 4.90 7.25 17.74
CA PRO A 320 4.95 6.82 19.13
C PRO A 320 4.72 7.98 20.10
N ALA A 321 4.02 7.71 21.19
CA ALA A 321 3.76 8.65 22.27
C ALA A 321 3.99 7.99 23.63
N ALA A 322 4.04 8.79 24.68
CA ALA A 322 4.08 8.29 26.06
C ALA A 322 2.73 7.72 26.50
N GLY A 323 2.74 6.81 27.47
CA GLY A 323 1.53 6.20 28.04
C GLY A 323 1.10 4.93 27.32
N THR A 324 -0.11 4.48 27.59
CA THR A 324 -0.70 3.24 27.03
C THR A 324 -1.61 3.50 25.84
N LYS A 325 -2.19 4.71 25.76
CA LYS A 325 -3.10 5.15 24.71
C LYS A 325 -2.75 6.56 24.26
N THR A 326 -2.96 6.85 23.00
CA THR A 326 -2.79 8.18 22.40
C THR A 326 -4.16 8.76 22.07
N LEU A 327 -4.47 9.94 22.58
CA LEU A 327 -5.63 10.70 22.16
C LEU A 327 -5.36 11.31 20.78
N VAL A 328 -6.25 11.07 19.83
CA VAL A 328 -6.32 11.83 18.58
C VAL A 328 -7.56 12.70 18.61
N GLU A 329 -7.36 13.97 18.26
CA GLU A 329 -8.43 14.97 18.18
C GLU A 329 -8.30 15.70 16.85
N PHE A 330 -9.36 15.66 16.02
CA PHE A 330 -9.32 16.22 14.67
C PHE A 330 -10.60 16.98 14.31
N THR A 331 -10.49 17.85 13.33
CA THR A 331 -11.56 18.72 12.83
C THR A 331 -11.68 18.65 11.31
N ASN A 332 -12.77 19.21 10.76
CA ASN A 332 -13.01 19.29 9.34
C ASN A 332 -12.93 17.91 8.64
N PHE A 333 -13.56 16.91 9.25
CA PHE A 333 -13.73 15.59 8.64
C PHE A 333 -15.11 15.50 7.98
N ASN A 334 -15.15 14.99 6.75
CA ASN A 334 -16.39 14.86 5.97
C ASN A 334 -17.19 13.62 6.40
N ALA A 335 -18.04 13.80 7.39
CA ALA A 335 -19.00 12.81 7.84
C ALA A 335 -20.31 13.51 8.21
N ALA A 336 -21.44 12.99 7.74
CA ALA A 336 -22.77 13.46 8.14
C ALA A 336 -23.00 13.19 9.63
N PRO A 337 -23.90 13.91 10.30
CA PRO A 337 -24.22 13.65 11.72
C PRO A 337 -24.69 12.20 12.00
N THR A 338 -25.28 11.55 11.03
CA THR A 338 -25.78 10.17 11.09
C THR A 338 -24.72 9.11 10.80
N ASP A 339 -23.54 9.52 10.28
CA ASP A 339 -22.46 8.59 9.96
C ASP A 339 -21.74 8.14 11.24
N THR A 340 -21.44 6.86 11.28
CA THR A 340 -20.45 6.34 12.24
C THR A 340 -19.05 6.55 11.66
N VAL A 341 -18.14 7.03 12.51
CA VAL A 341 -16.73 7.24 12.12
C VAL A 341 -15.87 6.25 12.89
N TRP A 342 -14.95 5.61 12.16
CA TRP A 342 -14.06 4.60 12.71
C TRP A 342 -12.61 4.88 12.35
N ILE A 343 -11.72 4.54 13.26
CA ILE A 343 -10.29 4.38 12.98
C ILE A 343 -9.96 2.89 13.05
N TYR A 344 -9.35 2.36 12.00
CA TYR A 344 -8.83 1.01 11.95
C TYR A 344 -7.33 1.03 12.15
N ASP A 345 -6.83 0.39 13.21
CA ASP A 345 -5.40 0.10 13.39
C ASP A 345 -5.09 -1.18 12.60
N LEU A 346 -4.52 -0.99 11.43
CA LEU A 346 -4.28 -2.06 10.46
C LEU A 346 -3.22 -3.05 10.94
N GLY A 347 -2.20 -2.56 11.67
CA GLY A 347 -1.13 -3.40 12.20
C GLY A 347 -1.56 -4.27 13.39
N ASN A 348 -2.51 -3.79 14.20
CA ASN A 348 -2.93 -4.46 15.43
C ASN A 348 -4.36 -5.03 15.37
N SER A 349 -4.97 -5.02 14.19
CA SER A 349 -6.31 -5.57 13.96
C SER A 349 -7.35 -5.01 14.93
N ARG A 350 -7.38 -3.68 15.11
CA ARG A 350 -8.35 -2.99 15.98
C ARG A 350 -9.22 -2.03 15.20
N ARG A 351 -10.49 -1.95 15.56
CA ARG A 351 -11.41 -0.89 15.15
C ARG A 351 -11.75 -0.03 16.36
N ILE A 352 -11.64 1.27 16.22
CA ILE A 352 -11.70 2.23 17.30
C ILE A 352 -12.81 3.22 16.98
N PRO A 353 -13.82 3.35 17.84
CA PRO A 353 -14.90 4.30 17.62
C PRO A 353 -14.39 5.73 17.76
N VAL A 354 -14.87 6.58 16.86
CA VAL A 354 -14.63 8.03 16.95
C VAL A 354 -15.86 8.70 17.52
N VAL A 355 -15.68 9.43 18.61
CA VAL A 355 -16.74 10.21 19.24
C VAL A 355 -16.73 11.62 18.66
N ARG A 356 -17.89 12.07 18.17
CA ARG A 356 -18.08 13.42 17.66
C ARG A 356 -18.74 14.31 18.73
N SER A 357 -18.19 15.50 18.93
CA SER A 357 -18.77 16.56 19.76
C SER A 357 -18.71 17.89 19.00
N GLY A 358 -19.81 18.31 18.39
CA GLY A 358 -19.82 19.43 17.46
C GLY A 358 -18.95 19.15 16.25
N ASP A 359 -17.94 19.99 16.02
CA ASP A 359 -16.98 19.85 14.91
C ASP A 359 -15.70 19.11 15.28
N ILE A 360 -15.63 18.64 16.54
CA ILE A 360 -14.45 17.93 17.06
C ILE A 360 -14.74 16.43 17.09
N PHE A 361 -13.79 15.66 16.59
CA PHE A 361 -13.78 14.20 16.57
C PHE A 361 -12.64 13.69 17.45
N ARG A 362 -12.91 12.69 18.29
CA ARG A 362 -11.95 12.14 19.26
C ARG A 362 -11.93 10.62 19.25
N ALA A 363 -10.74 10.05 19.39
CA ALA A 363 -10.54 8.62 19.60
C ALA A 363 -9.32 8.36 20.48
N LEU A 364 -9.34 7.25 21.23
CA LEU A 364 -8.18 6.74 21.97
C LEU A 364 -7.55 5.56 21.24
N ILE A 365 -6.31 5.73 20.81
CA ILE A 365 -5.56 4.71 20.07
C ILE A 365 -4.69 3.92 21.04
N PRO A 366 -4.94 2.62 21.26
CA PRO A 366 -4.14 1.79 22.15
C PRO A 366 -2.70 1.57 21.66
N GLY A 367 -1.76 1.32 22.59
CA GLY A 367 -0.39 0.97 22.28
C GLY A 367 0.46 2.16 21.84
N ALA A 368 0.41 3.25 22.60
CA ALA A 368 1.09 4.52 22.33
C ALA A 368 2.61 4.42 22.08
N GLY A 369 3.29 3.46 22.67
CA GLY A 369 4.75 3.31 22.56
C GLY A 369 5.29 2.90 21.20
N GLN A 370 4.43 2.68 20.19
CA GLN A 370 4.82 2.25 18.84
C GLN A 370 4.13 3.11 17.78
N SER A 371 4.76 3.22 16.60
CA SER A 371 4.10 3.79 15.42
C SER A 371 2.89 2.96 15.00
N ARG A 372 1.79 3.61 14.61
CA ARG A 372 0.52 2.98 14.22
C ARG A 372 0.13 3.35 12.80
N GLN A 373 -0.10 2.35 11.96
CA GLN A 373 -0.70 2.53 10.64
C GLN A 373 -2.22 2.51 10.78
N LEU A 374 -2.83 3.67 10.62
CA LEU A 374 -4.26 3.88 10.85
C LEU A 374 -4.99 4.20 9.55
N PHE A 375 -6.23 3.73 9.46
CA PHE A 375 -7.17 4.14 8.43
C PHE A 375 -8.42 4.73 9.07
N LEU A 376 -8.61 6.03 8.89
CA LEU A 376 -9.78 6.79 9.33
C LEU A 376 -10.82 6.82 8.21
N THR A 377 -12.06 6.49 8.51
CA THR A 377 -13.17 6.51 7.54
C THR A 377 -14.53 6.71 8.20
N SER A 378 -15.50 7.17 7.42
CA SER A 378 -16.92 7.18 7.81
C SER A 378 -17.68 6.03 7.18
N SER A 379 -18.83 5.65 7.77
CA SER A 379 -19.73 4.61 7.23
C SER A 379 -20.18 4.90 5.80
N ALA A 380 -20.30 6.19 5.42
CA ALA A 380 -20.66 6.60 4.06
C ALA A 380 -19.57 6.29 3.03
N ARG A 381 -18.32 6.06 3.45
CA ARG A 381 -17.18 5.74 2.57
C ARG A 381 -16.89 4.26 2.47
N THR A 382 -17.60 3.42 3.22
CA THR A 382 -17.49 1.96 3.07
C THR A 382 -18.09 1.53 1.74
N VAL A 383 -17.29 0.88 0.89
CA VAL A 383 -17.70 0.43 -0.45
C VAL A 383 -18.44 -0.90 -0.31
N ASN A 384 -19.69 -0.93 -0.77
CA ASN A 384 -20.45 -2.18 -0.83
C ASN A 384 -20.03 -2.97 -2.07
N ILE A 385 -19.58 -4.22 -1.87
CA ILE A 385 -19.25 -5.14 -2.95
C ILE A 385 -20.55 -5.68 -3.54
N PRO A 386 -20.86 -5.38 -4.82
CA PRO A 386 -22.12 -5.82 -5.43
C PRO A 386 -22.11 -7.30 -5.81
N ARG A 387 -20.93 -7.86 -6.05
CA ARG A 387 -20.78 -9.24 -6.53
C ARG A 387 -19.46 -9.85 -6.10
N VAL A 388 -19.48 -11.12 -5.72
CA VAL A 388 -18.30 -11.98 -5.52
C VAL A 388 -18.36 -13.16 -6.49
N HIS A 389 -17.22 -13.72 -6.87
CA HIS A 389 -17.13 -14.75 -7.90
C HIS A 389 -16.64 -16.06 -7.29
N PRO A 390 -17.40 -17.17 -7.38
CA PRO A 390 -16.92 -18.46 -6.92
C PRO A 390 -15.68 -18.87 -7.70
N VAL A 391 -14.67 -19.37 -6.98
CA VAL A 391 -13.42 -19.86 -7.55
C VAL A 391 -13.42 -21.36 -7.43
N SER A 392 -13.19 -22.06 -8.54
CA SER A 392 -13.04 -23.51 -8.50
C SER A 392 -11.69 -23.89 -7.88
N THR A 393 -11.73 -24.67 -6.82
CA THR A 393 -10.55 -25.30 -6.21
C THR A 393 -10.32 -26.72 -6.75
N ASN A 394 -11.08 -27.15 -7.78
CA ASN A 394 -10.95 -28.47 -8.37
C ASN A 394 -9.52 -28.66 -8.93
N PRO A 395 -8.77 -29.68 -8.45
CA PRO A 395 -7.42 -29.96 -8.93
C PRO A 395 -7.31 -30.14 -10.45
N LEU A 396 -8.39 -30.57 -11.12
CA LEU A 396 -8.43 -30.68 -12.59
C LEU A 396 -8.40 -29.33 -13.31
N HIS A 397 -8.82 -28.23 -12.66
CA HIS A 397 -8.69 -26.90 -13.22
C HIS A 397 -7.29 -26.31 -12.99
N PHE A 398 -6.61 -26.66 -11.90
CA PHE A 398 -5.21 -26.30 -11.68
C PHE A 398 -4.27 -27.04 -12.62
N ALA A 399 -4.60 -28.27 -13.05
CA ALA A 399 -3.82 -28.99 -14.05
C ALA A 399 -3.78 -28.26 -15.41
N ARG A 400 -4.75 -27.41 -15.73
CA ARG A 400 -4.72 -26.57 -16.94
C ARG A 400 -3.73 -25.42 -16.85
N PHE A 401 -3.39 -24.91 -15.69
CA PHE A 401 -2.33 -23.91 -15.51
C PHE A 401 -0.92 -24.51 -15.61
N ARG A 402 -0.75 -25.82 -15.40
CA ARG A 402 0.52 -26.51 -15.63
C ARG A 402 0.88 -26.64 -17.12
N ASN A 403 -0.10 -26.51 -18.00
CA ASN A 403 0.11 -26.60 -19.46
C ASN A 403 0.41 -25.26 -20.14
N PHE A 404 0.58 -24.16 -19.40
CA PHE A 404 1.05 -22.88 -19.93
C PHE A 404 2.55 -22.64 -19.69
N SER A 405 3.28 -23.64 -19.26
CA SER A 405 4.73 -23.59 -19.08
C SER A 405 5.51 -24.29 -20.22
N ASP A 406 4.85 -24.64 -21.32
CA ASP A 406 5.48 -25.14 -22.55
C ASP A 406 5.43 -24.09 -23.66
#